data_67ce3feeaed96a54732b471575b4010b
#
_entry.id   67ce3feeaed96a54732b471575b4010b
#
_cell.length_a   1.000
_cell.length_b   1.000
_cell.length_c   1.000
_cell.angle_alpha   90.00
_cell.angle_beta   90.00
_cell.angle_gamma   90.00
#
_symmetry.space_group_name_H-M   'P 1'
#
loop_
_entity.id
_entity.type
_entity.pdbx_description
1 polymer ?
#
loop_
_entity_poly.entity_id
_entity_poly.type
_entity_poly.pdbx_seq_one_letter_code
_entity_poly.pdbx_strand_id
1 'polypeptide(L)'
;MTFLHGADKPLQISRGEYATDKDLFPVTMAACALVSARVRDQAIFIPSWDVQELSETPSETFYNAAVRYSNGCENSKQAYTLNTLRCFALLALTAIQYGKIREMQLFLGKYHTFVAMDGLHDESNWPKDIGIVETEERRRLVRYMIQRKTSANDQ
;
A
#
# COMPACT_ATOMS: atom_id res chain seq x y z
N MET A 1 8.41 -4.59 9.96
CA MET A 1 8.02 -4.41 8.55
C MET A 1 7.45 -3.01 8.39
N THR A 2 8.26 -2.05 7.95
CA THR A 2 7.96 -0.62 8.09
C THR A 2 7.83 0.00 6.68
N PHE A 3 6.65 -0.13 6.07
CA PHE A 3 6.33 0.53 4.80
C PHE A 3 5.94 2.01 4.95
N LEU A 4 5.90 2.53 6.18
CA LEU A 4 5.40 3.86 6.50
C LEU A 4 6.47 4.77 7.14
N HIS A 5 7.76 4.51 6.91
CA HIS A 5 8.84 5.31 7.46
C HIS A 5 9.24 6.48 6.54
N GLY A 6 8.28 7.37 6.27
CA GLY A 6 8.61 8.76 6.03
C GLY A 6 8.26 9.51 7.31
N ALA A 7 9.17 10.26 7.90
CA ALA A 7 8.95 10.92 9.19
C ALA A 7 7.70 11.81 9.24
N ASP A 8 7.20 12.27 8.09
CA ASP A 8 6.04 13.16 7.98
C ASP A 8 4.70 12.43 7.79
N LYS A 9 4.69 11.19 7.27
CA LYS A 9 3.44 10.50 6.89
C LYS A 9 2.61 9.97 8.06
N PRO A 10 3.18 9.39 9.12
CA PRO A 10 2.41 9.08 10.32
C PRO A 10 1.78 10.31 10.94
N LEU A 11 2.46 11.46 10.86
CA LEU A 11 1.92 12.75 11.34
C LEU A 11 0.77 13.25 10.46
N GLN A 12 0.83 13.09 9.14
CA GLN A 12 -0.24 13.46 8.21
C GLN A 12 -1.50 12.61 8.45
N ILE A 13 -1.34 11.31 8.69
CA ILE A 13 -2.45 10.41 9.02
C ILE A 13 -3.07 10.82 10.36
N SER A 14 -2.26 11.06 11.39
CA SER A 14 -2.75 11.46 12.72
C SER A 14 -3.45 12.81 12.73
N ARG A 15 -3.12 13.71 11.79
CA ARG A 15 -3.80 15.01 11.60
C ARG A 15 -5.09 14.92 10.79
N GLY A 16 -5.44 13.74 10.27
CA GLY A 16 -6.64 13.55 9.45
C GLY A 16 -6.52 14.11 8.02
N GLU A 17 -5.31 14.44 7.57
CA GLU A 17 -5.07 15.00 6.22
C GLU A 17 -5.51 14.02 5.11
N TYR A 18 -5.53 12.71 5.39
CA TYR A 18 -6.02 11.68 4.47
C TYR A 18 -7.48 11.90 4.03
N ALA A 19 -8.29 12.58 4.83
CA ALA A 19 -9.70 12.80 4.50
C ALA A 19 -9.89 13.80 3.34
N THR A 20 -8.92 14.68 3.13
CA THR A 20 -8.95 15.72 2.09
C THR A 20 -7.97 15.47 0.96
N ASP A 21 -6.91 14.70 1.21
CA ASP A 21 -5.90 14.35 0.22
C ASP A 21 -6.29 13.06 -0.52
N LYS A 22 -6.63 13.23 -1.81
CA LYS A 22 -7.06 12.12 -2.68
C LYS A 22 -5.98 11.07 -2.91
N ASP A 23 -4.71 11.44 -2.84
CA ASP A 23 -3.59 10.50 -3.02
C ASP A 23 -3.26 9.76 -1.72
N LEU A 24 -3.46 10.42 -0.58
CA LEU A 24 -3.18 9.85 0.72
C LEU A 24 -4.32 8.93 1.22
N PHE A 25 -5.58 9.24 0.86
CA PHE A 25 -6.74 8.48 1.30
C PHE A 25 -6.64 6.97 0.97
N PRO A 26 -6.43 6.55 -0.30
CA PRO A 26 -6.44 5.13 -0.64
C PRO A 26 -5.29 4.36 0.01
N VAL A 27 -4.11 4.95 0.14
CA VAL A 27 -2.99 4.28 0.81
C VAL A 27 -3.22 4.14 2.32
N THR A 28 -3.87 5.13 2.94
CA THR A 28 -4.27 5.06 4.35
C THR A 28 -5.31 3.96 4.57
N MET A 29 -6.34 3.90 3.75
CA MET A 29 -7.36 2.84 3.82
C MET A 29 -6.73 1.46 3.60
N ALA A 30 -5.84 1.30 2.63
CA ALA A 30 -5.16 0.03 2.39
C ALA A 30 -4.26 -0.39 3.57
N ALA A 31 -3.59 0.56 4.22
CA ALA A 31 -2.80 0.31 5.42
C ALA A 31 -3.69 -0.12 6.60
N CYS A 32 -4.81 0.59 6.84
CA CYS A 32 -5.79 0.23 7.87
C CYS A 32 -6.35 -1.17 7.63
N ALA A 33 -6.69 -1.52 6.38
CA ALA A 33 -7.18 -2.83 6.03
C ALA A 33 -6.17 -3.93 6.40
N LEU A 34 -4.90 -3.76 6.03
CA LEU A 34 -3.86 -4.73 6.33
C LEU A 34 -3.61 -4.89 7.83
N VAL A 35 -3.52 -3.78 8.56
CA VAL A 35 -3.29 -3.81 10.02
C VAL A 35 -4.48 -4.46 10.73
N SER A 36 -5.70 -4.04 10.42
CA SER A 36 -6.93 -4.60 11.02
C SER A 36 -7.06 -6.11 10.74
N ALA A 37 -6.77 -6.56 9.49
CA ALA A 37 -6.77 -7.98 9.16
C ALA A 37 -5.74 -8.76 9.98
N ARG A 38 -4.53 -8.23 10.15
CA ARG A 38 -3.47 -8.88 10.93
C ARG A 38 -3.75 -8.91 12.42
N VAL A 39 -4.40 -7.88 12.97
CA VAL A 39 -4.85 -7.86 14.37
C VAL A 39 -5.91 -8.93 14.57
N ARG A 40 -6.92 -9.00 13.71
CA ARG A 40 -7.97 -10.04 13.71
C ARG A 40 -7.36 -11.45 13.71
N ASP A 41 -6.37 -11.68 12.86
CA ASP A 41 -5.73 -13.00 12.69
C ASP A 41 -4.62 -13.26 13.72
N GLN A 42 -4.48 -12.38 14.73
CA GLN A 42 -3.47 -12.45 15.80
C GLN A 42 -2.02 -12.49 15.27
N ALA A 43 -1.80 -12.02 14.05
CA ALA A 43 -0.47 -11.95 13.43
C ALA A 43 0.35 -10.73 13.92
N ILE A 44 -0.31 -9.77 14.57
CA ILE A 44 0.31 -8.62 15.25
C ILE A 44 -0.33 -8.53 16.64
N PHE A 45 0.52 -8.47 17.65
CA PHE A 45 0.11 -8.19 19.02
C PHE A 45 0.92 -7.00 19.57
N ILE A 46 0.21 -5.97 19.99
CA ILE A 46 0.81 -4.83 20.69
C ILE A 46 0.04 -4.67 22.00
N PRO A 47 0.69 -4.88 23.15
CA PRO A 47 0.03 -4.89 24.47
C PRO A 47 -0.73 -3.61 24.82
N SER A 48 -0.31 -2.47 24.22
CA SER A 48 -0.93 -1.16 24.46
C SER A 48 -2.15 -0.87 23.57
N TRP A 49 -2.48 -1.76 22.63
CA TRP A 49 -3.63 -1.56 21.75
C TRP A 49 -4.87 -2.24 22.30
N ASP A 50 -5.99 -1.49 22.28
CA ASP A 50 -7.29 -2.07 22.51
C ASP A 50 -7.75 -2.83 21.25
N VAL A 51 -7.61 -4.15 21.31
CA VAL A 51 -8.00 -5.04 20.20
C VAL A 51 -9.50 -4.96 19.93
N GLN A 52 -10.31 -4.65 20.94
CA GLN A 52 -11.75 -4.56 20.79
C GLN A 52 -12.12 -3.29 20.00
N GLU A 53 -11.53 -2.15 20.31
CA GLU A 53 -11.69 -0.91 19.56
C GLU A 53 -11.22 -1.06 18.09
N LEU A 54 -10.06 -1.71 17.87
CA LEU A 54 -9.51 -1.94 16.54
C LEU A 54 -10.34 -2.92 15.69
N SER A 55 -11.16 -3.75 16.31
CA SER A 55 -12.04 -4.72 15.62
C SER A 55 -13.46 -4.22 15.36
N GLU A 56 -13.83 -3.05 15.88
CA GLU A 56 -15.17 -2.47 15.65
C GLU A 56 -15.47 -2.23 14.17
N THR A 57 -14.47 -1.81 13.41
CA THR A 57 -14.61 -1.66 11.96
C THR A 57 -13.97 -2.85 11.25
N PRO A 58 -14.77 -3.65 10.51
CA PRO A 58 -14.22 -4.77 9.74
C PRO A 58 -13.16 -4.33 8.75
N SER A 59 -12.06 -5.07 8.66
CA SER A 59 -10.95 -4.76 7.75
C SER A 59 -11.38 -4.66 6.29
N GLU A 60 -12.45 -5.38 5.90
CA GLU A 60 -13.05 -5.36 4.57
C GLU A 60 -13.64 -3.98 4.23
N THR A 61 -14.11 -3.21 5.20
CA THR A 61 -14.60 -1.85 4.99
C THR A 61 -13.49 -0.95 4.45
N PHE A 62 -12.33 -0.98 5.09
CA PHE A 62 -11.16 -0.24 4.65
C PHE A 62 -10.64 -0.74 3.30
N TYR A 63 -10.60 -2.07 3.11
CA TYR A 63 -10.17 -2.69 1.86
C TYR A 63 -11.04 -2.24 0.68
N ASN A 64 -12.36 -2.31 0.82
CA ASN A 64 -13.29 -1.91 -0.22
C ASN A 64 -13.21 -0.41 -0.53
N ALA A 65 -12.98 0.45 0.47
CA ALA A 65 -12.75 1.86 0.26
C ALA A 65 -11.49 2.12 -0.58
N ALA A 66 -10.37 1.47 -0.25
CA ALA A 66 -9.13 1.58 -1.01
C ALA A 66 -9.29 1.07 -2.46
N VAL A 67 -9.99 -0.05 -2.67
CA VAL A 67 -10.24 -0.63 -3.99
C VAL A 67 -11.07 0.31 -4.86
N ARG A 68 -12.15 0.88 -4.32
CA ARG A 68 -12.99 1.83 -5.07
C ARG A 68 -12.21 3.05 -5.54
N TYR A 69 -11.36 3.59 -4.68
CA TYR A 69 -10.54 4.74 -5.01
C TYR A 69 -9.46 4.40 -6.05
N SER A 70 -8.79 3.26 -5.91
CA SER A 70 -7.74 2.82 -6.84
C SER A 70 -8.27 2.58 -8.25
N ASN A 71 -9.50 2.07 -8.39
CA ASN A 71 -10.15 1.87 -9.69
C ASN A 71 -10.56 3.21 -10.35
N GLY A 72 -10.87 4.24 -9.56
CA GLY A 72 -11.16 5.58 -10.07
C GLY A 72 -9.94 6.31 -10.64
N CYS A 73 -8.76 6.03 -10.12
CA CYS A 73 -7.51 6.67 -10.56
C CYS A 73 -7.02 6.18 -11.94
N GLU A 74 -7.44 5.00 -12.40
CA GLU A 74 -7.02 4.44 -13.70
C GLU A 74 -7.46 5.28 -14.89
N ASN A 75 -8.52 6.06 -14.76
CA ASN A 75 -9.06 6.91 -15.82
C ASN A 75 -8.44 8.32 -15.85
N SER A 76 -7.59 8.66 -14.90
CA SER A 76 -6.93 9.95 -14.89
C SER A 76 -5.59 9.86 -15.61
N LYS A 77 -5.34 10.80 -16.55
CA LYS A 77 -4.05 10.97 -17.23
C LYS A 77 -2.94 11.47 -16.28
N GLN A 78 -3.17 11.41 -14.99
CA GLN A 78 -2.27 11.90 -13.97
C GLN A 78 -1.17 10.84 -13.74
N ALA A 79 0.07 11.30 -13.70
CA ALA A 79 1.21 10.42 -13.41
C ALA A 79 0.99 9.68 -12.08
N TYR A 80 1.29 8.39 -12.07
CA TYR A 80 1.11 7.57 -10.88
C TYR A 80 2.09 8.01 -9.79
N THR A 81 1.53 8.30 -8.62
CA THR A 81 2.30 8.73 -7.47
C THR A 81 2.89 7.52 -6.73
N LEU A 82 3.91 7.76 -5.91
CA LEU A 82 4.43 6.75 -4.99
C LEU A 82 3.31 6.20 -4.07
N ASN A 83 2.32 7.01 -3.71
CA ASN A 83 1.17 6.58 -2.92
C ASN A 83 0.28 5.58 -3.67
N THR A 84 0.10 5.74 -4.98
CA THR A 84 -0.62 4.76 -5.82
C THR A 84 0.08 3.40 -5.79
N LEU A 85 1.41 3.37 -5.97
CA LEU A 85 2.20 2.13 -5.89
C LEU A 85 2.12 1.49 -4.52
N ARG A 86 2.18 2.28 -3.44
CA ARG A 86 2.00 1.80 -2.07
C ARG A 86 0.62 1.21 -1.85
N CYS A 87 -0.42 1.85 -2.38
CA CYS A 87 -1.78 1.35 -2.30
C CYS A 87 -1.91 -0.03 -2.93
N PHE A 88 -1.43 -0.23 -4.15
CA PHE A 88 -1.47 -1.54 -4.81
C PHE A 88 -0.66 -2.61 -4.06
N ALA A 89 0.52 -2.25 -3.54
CA ALA A 89 1.32 -3.17 -2.74
C ALA A 89 0.58 -3.60 -1.46
N LEU A 90 -0.03 -2.66 -0.74
CA LEU A 90 -0.79 -2.94 0.48
C LEU A 90 -2.07 -3.74 0.19
N LEU A 91 -2.78 -3.44 -0.90
CA LEU A 91 -3.96 -4.21 -1.33
C LEU A 91 -3.59 -5.65 -1.71
N ALA A 92 -2.48 -5.86 -2.41
CA ALA A 92 -1.98 -7.20 -2.71
C ALA A 92 -1.66 -7.99 -1.44
N LEU A 93 -1.01 -7.36 -0.45
CA LEU A 93 -0.71 -7.98 0.84
C LEU A 93 -1.97 -8.32 1.64
N THR A 94 -2.96 -7.43 1.63
CA THR A 94 -4.24 -7.64 2.31
C THR A 94 -5.02 -8.78 1.64
N ALA A 95 -4.98 -8.84 0.30
CA ALA A 95 -5.61 -9.93 -0.45
C ALA A 95 -4.97 -11.30 -0.12
N ILE A 96 -3.64 -11.36 0.09
CA ILE A 96 -2.98 -12.58 0.60
C ILE A 96 -3.52 -12.95 1.98
N GLN A 97 -3.66 -11.98 2.88
CA GLN A 97 -4.19 -12.21 4.24
C GLN A 97 -5.62 -12.76 4.22
N TYR A 98 -6.41 -12.40 3.21
CA TYR A 98 -7.77 -12.92 2.99
C TYR A 98 -7.83 -14.24 2.22
N GLY A 99 -6.71 -14.78 1.74
CA GLY A 99 -6.67 -15.94 0.85
C GLY A 99 -7.22 -15.67 -0.56
N LYS A 100 -7.35 -14.39 -0.94
CA LYS A 100 -7.91 -13.95 -2.23
C LYS A 100 -6.82 -13.88 -3.31
N ILE A 101 -6.34 -15.02 -3.76
CA ILE A 101 -5.20 -15.11 -4.69
C ILE A 101 -5.43 -14.35 -6.00
N ARG A 102 -6.64 -14.38 -6.56
CA ARG A 102 -6.95 -13.65 -7.82
C ARG A 102 -6.85 -12.14 -7.63
N GLU A 103 -7.33 -11.60 -6.53
CA GLU A 103 -7.24 -10.16 -6.21
C GLU A 103 -5.78 -9.77 -5.95
N MET A 104 -5.02 -10.60 -5.25
CA MET A 104 -3.58 -10.41 -5.07
C MET A 104 -2.85 -10.30 -6.41
N GLN A 105 -3.10 -11.25 -7.34
CA GLN A 105 -2.50 -11.24 -8.68
C GLN A 105 -2.88 -9.97 -9.46
N LEU A 106 -4.13 -9.51 -9.35
CA LEU A 106 -4.60 -8.29 -10.00
C LEU A 106 -3.82 -7.06 -9.52
N PHE A 107 -3.72 -6.86 -8.19
CA PHE A 107 -3.02 -5.69 -7.66
C PHE A 107 -1.51 -5.75 -7.88
N LEU A 108 -0.91 -6.93 -7.80
CA LEU A 108 0.48 -7.14 -8.13
C LEU A 108 0.76 -6.86 -9.61
N GLY A 109 -0.15 -7.29 -10.50
CA GLY A 109 -0.09 -7.00 -11.94
C GLY A 109 -0.16 -5.50 -12.23
N LYS A 110 -1.11 -4.78 -11.62
CA LYS A 110 -1.21 -3.32 -11.72
C LYS A 110 0.08 -2.64 -11.26
N TYR A 111 0.59 -3.00 -10.09
CA TYR A 111 1.86 -2.48 -9.56
C TYR A 111 2.99 -2.63 -10.58
N HIS A 112 3.20 -3.85 -11.11
CA HIS A 112 4.27 -4.11 -12.07
C HIS A 112 4.08 -3.38 -13.40
N THR A 113 2.84 -3.26 -13.87
CA THR A 113 2.53 -2.51 -15.08
C THR A 113 2.96 -1.06 -14.93
N PHE A 114 2.63 -0.40 -13.83
CA PHE A 114 3.00 1.00 -13.60
C PHE A 114 4.50 1.18 -13.40
N VAL A 115 5.15 0.29 -12.64
CA VAL A 115 6.60 0.31 -12.52
C VAL A 115 7.30 0.17 -13.87
N ALA A 116 6.77 -0.68 -14.77
CA ALA A 116 7.33 -0.88 -16.09
C ALA A 116 7.06 0.30 -17.04
N MET A 117 5.83 0.83 -17.04
CA MET A 117 5.44 1.95 -17.92
C MET A 117 6.26 3.22 -17.63
N ASP A 118 6.49 3.53 -16.36
CA ASP A 118 7.22 4.72 -15.94
C ASP A 118 8.73 4.43 -15.75
N GLY A 119 9.16 3.20 -16.00
CA GLY A 119 10.55 2.79 -15.84
C GLY A 119 11.08 2.92 -14.42
N LEU A 120 10.22 2.82 -13.39
CA LEU A 120 10.56 3.10 -12.00
C LEU A 120 11.52 2.08 -11.36
N HIS A 121 11.84 1.00 -12.06
CA HIS A 121 12.88 0.06 -11.68
C HIS A 121 14.30 0.63 -11.88
N ASP A 122 14.42 1.69 -12.67
CA ASP A 122 15.66 2.44 -12.89
C ASP A 122 15.58 3.78 -12.14
N GLU A 123 16.50 3.99 -11.21
CA GLU A 123 16.57 5.21 -10.39
C GLU A 123 16.80 6.48 -11.23
N SER A 124 17.35 6.35 -12.45
CA SER A 124 17.55 7.49 -13.36
C SER A 124 16.24 8.15 -13.82
N ASN A 125 15.14 7.39 -13.78
CA ASN A 125 13.80 7.85 -14.14
C ASN A 125 13.04 8.48 -12.96
N TRP A 126 13.63 8.49 -11.76
CA TRP A 126 12.98 9.08 -10.60
C TRP A 126 13.08 10.61 -10.63
N PRO A 127 12.11 11.33 -10.01
CA PRO A 127 12.23 12.78 -9.88
C PRO A 127 13.53 13.15 -9.18
N LYS A 128 14.20 14.19 -9.66
CA LYS A 128 15.53 14.59 -9.15
C LYS A 128 15.47 15.37 -7.83
N ASP A 129 14.29 15.85 -7.49
CA ASP A 129 14.01 16.69 -6.31
C ASP A 129 13.46 15.90 -5.12
N ILE A 130 13.45 14.56 -5.20
CA ILE A 130 13.00 13.72 -4.10
C ILE A 130 14.05 13.66 -2.99
N GLY A 131 13.56 13.69 -1.73
CA GLY A 131 14.42 13.57 -0.55
C GLY A 131 15.02 12.17 -0.38
N ILE A 132 16.06 12.07 0.45
CA ILE A 132 16.75 10.79 0.75
C ILE A 132 15.78 9.75 1.29
N VAL A 133 14.83 10.16 2.12
CA VAL A 133 13.83 9.27 2.72
C VAL A 133 12.94 8.65 1.62
N GLU A 134 12.41 9.47 0.71
CA GLU A 134 11.57 8.98 -0.38
C GLU A 134 12.37 8.08 -1.33
N THR A 135 13.61 8.40 -1.62
CA THR A 135 14.51 7.57 -2.44
C THR A 135 14.65 6.17 -1.84
N GLU A 136 14.92 6.07 -0.54
CA GLU A 136 15.08 4.78 0.14
C GLU A 136 13.74 4.01 0.23
N GLU A 137 12.62 4.70 0.42
CA GLU A 137 11.30 4.08 0.38
C GLU A 137 10.97 3.48 -0.99
N ARG A 138 11.29 4.18 -2.08
CA ARG A 138 11.14 3.67 -3.45
C ARG A 138 11.99 2.42 -3.67
N ARG A 139 13.25 2.44 -3.25
CA ARG A 139 14.15 1.27 -3.32
C ARG A 139 13.57 0.06 -2.59
N ARG A 140 13.08 0.24 -1.36
CA ARG A 140 12.48 -0.83 -0.56
C ARG A 140 11.20 -1.37 -1.20
N LEU A 141 10.34 -0.49 -1.69
CA LEU A 141 9.09 -0.87 -2.32
C LEU A 141 9.34 -1.72 -3.58
N VAL A 142 10.21 -1.28 -4.47
CA VAL A 142 10.54 -1.98 -5.70
C VAL A 142 11.17 -3.36 -5.38
N ARG A 143 12.17 -3.43 -4.49
CA ARG A 143 12.81 -4.69 -4.09
C ARG A 143 11.81 -5.69 -3.51
N TYR A 144 10.97 -5.23 -2.59
CA TYR A 144 10.00 -6.09 -1.93
C TYR A 144 9.01 -6.72 -2.90
N MET A 145 8.49 -5.94 -3.83
CA MET A 145 7.50 -6.42 -4.78
C MET A 145 8.11 -7.37 -5.84
N ILE A 146 9.37 -7.15 -6.23
CA ILE A 146 10.09 -8.08 -7.13
C ILE A 146 10.30 -9.44 -6.44
N GLN A 147 10.73 -9.46 -5.18
CA GLN A 147 10.92 -10.70 -4.44
C GLN A 147 9.63 -11.52 -4.28
N ARG A 148 8.48 -10.85 -4.09
CA ARG A 148 7.19 -11.53 -3.99
C ARG A 148 6.75 -12.19 -5.30
N LYS A 149 7.09 -11.60 -6.45
CA LYS A 149 6.77 -12.19 -7.75
C LYS A 149 7.52 -13.49 -7.98
N THR A 150 8.82 -13.55 -7.61
CA THR A 150 9.62 -14.78 -7.71
C THR A 150 9.07 -15.89 -6.84
N SER A 151 8.72 -15.61 -5.60
CA SER A 151 8.15 -16.61 -4.68
C SER A 151 6.77 -17.12 -5.08
N ALA A 152 5.97 -16.33 -5.81
CA ALA A 152 4.64 -16.73 -6.27
C ALA A 152 4.67 -17.58 -7.54
N ASN A 153 5.76 -17.57 -8.31
CA ASN A 153 5.93 -18.38 -9.52
C ASN A 153 6.55 -19.76 -9.23
N ASP A 154 7.06 -19.98 -8.02
CA ASP A 154 7.71 -21.23 -7.61
C ASP A 154 6.75 -22.20 -6.90
N GLN A 155 5.45 -21.92 -6.85
CA GLN A 155 4.38 -22.75 -6.32
C GLN A 155 3.40 -23.20 -7.42
#